data_cf2de8e18cd34a11b57c393a514a07da
#
_entry.id   cf2de8e18cd34a11b57c393a514a07da
#
_cell.length_a   1.000
_cell.length_b   1.000
_cell.length_c   1.000
_cell.angle_alpha   90.00
_cell.angle_beta   90.00
_cell.angle_gamma   90.00
#
_symmetry.space_group_name_H-M   'P 1'
#
loop_
_entity.id
_entity.type
_entity.pdbx_description
1 polymer ?
#
loop_
_entity_poly.entity_id
_entity_poly.type
_entity_poly.pdbx_seq_one_letter_code
_entity_poly.pdbx_strand_id
1 'polypeptide(L)'
;MRPQITCGTHALTVALSANLLPGDELLSPVGAPYDTLEEVIGIRESKCSLKEYGVTYAQADLKPDGTFDYDAIRSKINPRTKLITIQRSKGYATRPSFSLDQIGQLIAFCKQCK
;
A
#
# COMPACT_ATOMS: atom_id res chain seq x y z
N MET A 1 14.77 -11.48 7.97
CA MET A 1 14.95 -11.55 6.51
C MET A 1 15.99 -12.63 6.18
N ARG A 2 15.73 -13.42 5.17
CA ARG A 2 16.63 -14.52 4.81
C ARG A 2 17.73 -14.05 3.84
N PRO A 3 18.91 -14.74 3.78
CA PRO A 3 19.99 -14.32 2.88
C PRO A 3 19.61 -14.30 1.39
N GLN A 4 18.61 -15.06 0.99
CA GLN A 4 18.13 -15.10 -0.39
C GLN A 4 17.41 -13.81 -0.82
N ILE A 5 16.98 -13.00 0.14
CA ILE A 5 16.32 -11.73 -0.13
C ILE A 5 17.40 -10.66 -0.25
N THR A 6 17.53 -10.06 -1.45
CA THR A 6 18.65 -9.21 -1.80
C THR A 6 18.54 -7.77 -1.28
N CYS A 7 17.32 -7.29 -1.04
CA CYS A 7 17.08 -5.90 -0.58
C CYS A 7 15.67 -5.75 -0.04
N GLY A 8 15.37 -4.56 0.50
CA GLY A 8 14.03 -4.26 1.02
C GLY A 8 12.96 -4.30 -0.05
N THR A 9 13.21 -3.78 -1.23
CA THR A 9 12.26 -3.83 -2.35
C THR A 9 11.94 -5.28 -2.73
N HIS A 10 12.92 -6.16 -2.74
CA HIS A 10 12.70 -7.58 -3.00
C HIS A 10 11.82 -8.21 -1.91
N ALA A 11 12.06 -7.90 -0.65
CA ALA A 11 11.24 -8.39 0.46
C ALA A 11 9.78 -7.95 0.31
N LEU A 12 9.55 -6.69 -0.01
CA LEU A 12 8.21 -6.14 -0.22
C LEU A 12 7.53 -6.77 -1.45
N THR A 13 8.27 -6.97 -2.53
CA THR A 13 7.75 -7.64 -3.73
C THR A 13 7.27 -9.06 -3.42
N VAL A 14 8.06 -9.82 -2.67
CA VAL A 14 7.69 -11.17 -2.25
C VAL A 14 6.44 -11.15 -1.39
N ALA A 15 6.37 -10.24 -0.41
CA ALA A 15 5.21 -10.11 0.48
C ALA A 15 3.93 -9.75 -0.29
N LEU A 16 4.01 -8.80 -1.20
CA LEU A 16 2.86 -8.40 -2.02
C LEU A 16 2.42 -9.53 -2.94
N SER A 17 3.36 -10.17 -3.65
CA SER A 17 3.04 -11.24 -4.59
C SER A 17 2.45 -12.47 -3.89
N ALA A 18 2.88 -12.76 -2.67
CA ALA A 18 2.40 -13.91 -1.91
C ALA A 18 0.96 -13.73 -1.42
N ASN A 19 0.47 -12.49 -1.32
CA ASN A 19 -0.84 -12.19 -0.74
C ASN A 19 -1.86 -11.68 -1.76
N LEU A 20 -1.47 -11.50 -3.00
CA LEU A 20 -2.35 -10.97 -4.05
C LEU A 20 -2.42 -11.93 -5.24
N LEU A 21 -3.65 -12.21 -5.67
CA LEU A 21 -3.93 -13.03 -6.85
C LEU A 21 -4.48 -12.13 -7.97
N PRO A 22 -4.46 -12.58 -9.24
CA PRO A 22 -5.11 -11.83 -10.30
C PRO A 22 -6.58 -11.53 -9.97
N GLY A 23 -6.98 -10.28 -10.13
CA GLY A 23 -8.30 -9.78 -9.77
C GLY A 23 -8.39 -9.16 -8.38
N ASP A 24 -7.38 -9.33 -7.54
CA ASP A 24 -7.34 -8.69 -6.23
C ASP A 24 -6.90 -7.23 -6.34
N GLU A 25 -7.19 -6.45 -5.30
CA GLU A 25 -6.83 -5.03 -5.24
C GLU A 25 -5.93 -4.74 -4.04
N LEU A 26 -4.89 -3.96 -4.29
CA LEU A 26 -4.00 -3.43 -3.27
C LEU A 26 -4.40 -1.98 -2.97
N LEU A 27 -4.64 -1.67 -1.71
CA LEU A 27 -5.00 -0.33 -1.26
C LEU A 27 -3.88 0.27 -0.43
N SER A 28 -3.50 1.51 -0.73
CA SER A 28 -2.59 2.31 0.09
C SER A 28 -3.38 3.46 0.72
N PRO A 29 -3.64 3.43 2.03
CA PRO A 29 -4.41 4.49 2.69
C PRO A 29 -3.57 5.71 3.10
N VAL A 30 -2.29 5.70 2.82
CA VAL A 30 -1.36 6.76 3.24
C VAL A 30 -0.72 7.48 2.05
N GLY A 31 -1.35 7.43 0.89
CA GLY A 31 -0.83 8.03 -0.33
C GLY A 31 0.09 7.09 -1.08
N ALA A 32 0.91 7.65 -1.98
CA ALA A 32 1.79 6.87 -2.84
C ALA A 32 2.90 6.15 -2.03
N PRO A 33 3.25 4.91 -2.41
CA PRO A 33 4.36 4.19 -1.78
C PRO A 33 5.71 4.74 -2.26
N TYR A 34 6.80 4.09 -1.82
CA TYR A 34 8.14 4.40 -2.33
C TYR A 34 8.20 4.32 -3.84
N ASP A 35 9.02 5.17 -4.44
CA ASP A 35 9.24 5.18 -5.88
C ASP A 35 9.68 3.82 -6.43
N THR A 36 10.49 3.07 -5.68
CA THR A 36 10.91 1.74 -6.08
C THR A 36 9.76 0.72 -6.15
N LEU A 37 8.69 0.94 -5.40
CA LEU A 37 7.50 0.08 -5.43
C LEU A 37 6.52 0.48 -6.54
N GLU A 38 6.61 1.68 -7.08
CA GLU A 38 5.72 2.12 -8.15
C GLU A 38 5.84 1.23 -9.39
N GLU A 39 7.04 0.80 -9.73
CA GLU A 39 7.29 -0.11 -10.85
C GLU A 39 6.82 -1.53 -10.52
N VAL A 40 7.03 -1.99 -9.29
CA VAL A 40 6.60 -3.32 -8.86
C VAL A 40 5.08 -3.47 -8.89
N ILE A 41 4.37 -2.46 -8.39
CA ILE A 41 2.92 -2.46 -8.34
C ILE A 41 2.32 -2.20 -9.73
N GLY A 42 2.96 -1.34 -10.52
CA GLY A 42 2.48 -0.95 -11.85
C GLY A 42 1.82 0.43 -11.87
N ILE A 43 2.02 1.26 -10.84
CA ILE A 43 1.62 2.68 -10.84
C ILE A 43 2.38 3.38 -11.96
N ARG A 44 3.68 3.11 -12.04
CA ARG A 44 4.51 3.48 -13.19
C ARG A 44 4.58 2.29 -14.12
N GLU A 45 4.37 2.52 -15.41
CA GLU A 45 4.35 1.44 -16.40
C GLU A 45 5.66 0.65 -16.39
N SER A 46 5.56 -0.66 -16.15
CA SER A 46 6.71 -1.55 -16.07
C SER A 46 6.29 -2.96 -16.42
N LYS A 47 7.16 -3.67 -17.14
CA LYS A 47 6.95 -5.08 -17.46
C LYS A 47 7.04 -5.93 -16.19
N CYS A 48 6.24 -6.97 -16.12
CA CYS A 48 6.17 -7.90 -14.99
C CYS A 48 5.74 -7.26 -13.68
N SER A 49 5.05 -6.11 -13.75
CA SER A 49 4.44 -5.51 -12.57
C SER A 49 3.21 -6.29 -12.12
N LEU A 50 2.78 -6.05 -10.87
CA LEU A 50 1.55 -6.69 -10.37
C LEU A 50 0.33 -6.33 -11.21
N LYS A 51 0.29 -5.11 -11.75
CA LYS A 51 -0.79 -4.67 -12.63
C LYS A 51 -0.89 -5.53 -13.89
N GLU A 52 0.24 -5.94 -14.47
CA GLU A 52 0.25 -6.82 -15.64
C GLU A 52 -0.28 -8.21 -15.32
N TYR A 53 -0.16 -8.67 -14.08
CA TYR A 53 -0.71 -9.94 -13.62
C TYR A 53 -2.19 -9.86 -13.18
N GLY A 54 -2.82 -8.70 -13.39
CA GLY A 54 -4.24 -8.54 -13.07
C GLY A 54 -4.53 -8.00 -11.68
N VAL A 55 -3.52 -7.60 -10.92
CA VAL A 55 -3.70 -6.95 -9.62
C VAL A 55 -3.94 -5.46 -9.83
N THR A 56 -5.02 -4.93 -9.26
CA THR A 56 -5.33 -3.50 -9.35
C THR A 56 -4.77 -2.76 -8.14
N TYR A 57 -4.60 -1.45 -8.28
CA TYR A 57 -4.09 -0.59 -7.24
C TYR A 57 -5.02 0.59 -7.02
N ALA A 58 -5.24 0.93 -5.76
CA ALA A 58 -5.96 2.14 -5.36
C ALA A 58 -5.20 2.82 -4.24
N GLN A 59 -5.33 4.12 -4.12
CA GLN A 59 -4.74 4.86 -3.00
C GLN A 59 -5.73 5.90 -2.49
N ALA A 60 -5.67 6.16 -1.19
CA ALA A 60 -6.34 7.26 -0.54
C ALA A 60 -5.26 8.21 -0.03
N ASP A 61 -5.28 9.44 -0.53
CA ASP A 61 -4.29 10.44 -0.13
C ASP A 61 -4.59 10.96 1.26
N LEU A 62 -3.54 11.47 1.93
CA LEU A 62 -3.69 12.10 3.22
C LEU A 62 -4.42 13.44 3.08
N LYS A 63 -5.06 13.86 4.18
CA LYS A 63 -5.63 15.22 4.24
C LYS A 63 -4.50 16.26 4.18
N PRO A 64 -4.81 17.53 3.83
CA PRO A 64 -3.80 18.59 3.77
C PRO A 64 -3.02 18.78 5.07
N ASP A 65 -3.58 18.41 6.22
CA ASP A 65 -2.91 18.48 7.53
C ASP A 65 -2.02 17.28 7.83
N GLY A 66 -1.95 16.30 6.92
CA GLY A 66 -1.13 15.09 7.08
C GLY A 66 -1.79 13.96 7.83
N THR A 67 -3.06 14.08 8.20
CA THR A 67 -3.82 13.00 8.86
C THR A 67 -4.50 12.08 7.85
N PHE A 68 -4.94 10.90 8.32
CA PHE A 68 -5.63 9.94 7.47
C PHE A 68 -7.01 10.44 7.08
N ASP A 69 -7.36 10.29 5.82
CA ASP A 69 -8.70 10.56 5.31
C ASP A 69 -9.54 9.28 5.36
N TYR A 70 -10.20 9.06 6.50
CA TYR A 70 -10.98 7.84 6.72
C TYR A 70 -12.15 7.70 5.75
N ASP A 71 -12.76 8.79 5.34
CA ASP A 71 -13.87 8.76 4.39
C ASP A 71 -13.40 8.32 3.01
N ALA A 72 -12.27 8.84 2.53
CA ALA A 72 -11.67 8.42 1.28
C ALA A 72 -11.24 6.94 1.33
N ILE A 73 -10.66 6.50 2.45
CA ILE A 73 -10.26 5.12 2.65
C ILE A 73 -11.48 4.20 2.56
N ARG A 74 -12.55 4.56 3.26
CA ARG A 74 -13.80 3.77 3.25
C ARG A 74 -14.37 3.65 1.84
N SER A 75 -14.35 4.74 1.08
CA SER A 75 -14.88 4.75 -0.29
C SER A 75 -14.05 3.90 -1.26
N LYS A 76 -12.76 3.71 -0.95
CA LYS A 76 -11.85 2.92 -1.79
C LYS A 76 -11.88 1.42 -1.49
N ILE A 77 -12.31 1.03 -0.29
CA ILE A 77 -12.39 -0.38 0.09
C ILE A 77 -13.57 -1.04 -0.64
N ASN A 78 -13.32 -2.15 -1.30
CA ASN A 78 -14.32 -2.90 -2.05
C ASN A 78 -14.10 -4.42 -1.85
N PRO A 79 -15.03 -5.30 -2.31
CA PRO A 79 -14.89 -6.75 -2.11
C PRO A 79 -13.62 -7.37 -2.70
N ARG A 80 -12.94 -6.68 -3.62
CA ARG A 80 -11.69 -7.16 -4.22
C ARG A 80 -10.45 -6.71 -3.45
N THR A 81 -10.59 -5.77 -2.52
CA THR A 81 -9.47 -5.29 -1.70
C THR A 81 -9.02 -6.41 -0.77
N LYS A 82 -7.86 -6.99 -1.04
CA LYS A 82 -7.29 -8.10 -0.25
C LYS A 82 -6.14 -7.69 0.63
N LEU A 83 -5.42 -6.64 0.26
CA LEU A 83 -4.24 -6.21 0.98
C LEU A 83 -4.26 -4.70 1.13
N ILE A 84 -3.99 -4.23 2.34
CA ILE A 84 -3.85 -2.81 2.63
C ILE A 84 -2.40 -2.59 3.09
N THR A 85 -1.67 -1.71 2.39
CA THR A 85 -0.28 -1.44 2.70
C THR A 85 -0.14 -0.09 3.41
N ILE A 86 0.46 -0.10 4.60
CA ILE A 86 0.70 1.11 5.38
C ILE A 86 2.21 1.32 5.46
N GLN A 87 2.70 2.37 4.83
CA GLN A 87 4.11 2.73 4.88
C GLN A 87 4.32 3.81 5.95
N ARG A 88 4.98 3.45 7.03
CA ARG A 88 5.25 4.38 8.13
C ARG A 88 6.29 5.42 7.77
N SER A 89 7.40 4.98 7.17
CA SER A 89 8.47 5.90 6.79
C SER A 89 8.07 6.74 5.59
N LYS A 90 8.53 7.99 5.57
CA LYS A 90 8.23 8.89 4.47
C LYS A 90 9.22 8.78 3.31
N GLY A 91 10.36 8.10 3.49
CA GLY A 91 11.40 8.05 2.48
C GLY A 91 11.87 9.45 2.10
N TYR A 92 11.81 9.76 0.82
CA TYR A 92 12.13 11.09 0.30
C TYR A 92 10.93 12.02 0.21
N ALA A 93 9.74 11.55 0.61
CA ALA A 93 8.53 12.38 0.58
C ALA A 93 8.55 13.42 1.70
N THR A 94 7.82 14.52 1.50
CA THR A 94 7.75 15.63 2.47
C THR A 94 6.67 15.46 3.53
N ARG A 95 5.88 14.38 3.43
CA ARG A 95 4.79 14.12 4.39
C ARG A 95 5.34 13.74 5.77
N PRO A 96 4.58 13.97 6.87
CA PRO A 96 5.00 13.53 8.19
C PRO A 96 4.98 12.01 8.33
N SER A 97 5.79 11.48 9.25
CA SER A 97 5.72 10.08 9.65
C SER A 97 4.60 9.87 10.66
N PHE A 98 4.11 8.64 10.76
CA PHE A 98 2.98 8.31 11.63
C PHE A 98 3.45 7.68 12.94
N SER A 99 2.74 7.96 14.04
CA SER A 99 2.96 7.28 15.31
C SER A 99 2.36 5.86 15.26
N LEU A 100 2.80 5.00 16.19
CA LEU A 100 2.22 3.65 16.30
C LEU A 100 0.73 3.70 16.64
N ASP A 101 0.31 4.67 17.45
CA ASP A 101 -1.10 4.84 17.80
C ASP A 101 -1.95 5.19 16.58
N GLN A 102 -1.47 6.08 15.72
CA GLN A 102 -2.14 6.45 14.48
C GLN A 102 -2.29 5.24 13.55
N ILE A 103 -1.24 4.46 13.40
CA ILE A 103 -1.25 3.25 12.58
C ILE A 103 -2.20 2.20 13.16
N GLY A 104 -2.20 2.03 14.49
CA GLY A 104 -3.11 1.11 15.17
C GLY A 104 -4.57 1.47 14.97
N GLN A 105 -4.91 2.75 15.07
CA GLN A 105 -6.26 3.24 14.80
C GLN A 105 -6.67 2.99 13.34
N LEU A 106 -5.77 3.21 12.41
CA LEU A 106 -6.02 2.97 10.99
C LEU A 106 -6.26 1.48 10.71
N ILE A 107 -5.47 0.60 11.30
CA ILE A 107 -5.63 -0.85 11.15
C ILE A 107 -7.01 -1.28 11.70
N ALA A 108 -7.39 -0.79 12.87
CA ALA A 108 -8.70 -1.10 13.46
C ALA A 108 -9.83 -0.63 12.56
N PHE A 109 -9.73 0.58 12.01
CA PHE A 109 -10.71 1.12 11.07
C PHE A 109 -10.84 0.25 9.82
N CYS A 110 -9.72 -0.15 9.21
CA CYS A 110 -9.73 -0.99 8.02
C CYS A 110 -10.36 -2.36 8.28
N LYS A 111 -10.14 -2.93 9.48
CA LYS A 111 -10.78 -4.19 9.86
C LYS A 111 -12.29 -4.07 9.98
N GLN A 112 -12.79 -2.93 10.46
CA GLN A 112 -14.23 -2.68 10.57
C GLN A 112 -14.90 -2.52 9.20
N CYS A 113 -14.17 -2.09 8.19
CA CYS A 113 -14.70 -1.86 6.85
C CYS A 113 -14.83 -3.14 6.01
N LYS A 114 -14.31 -4.25 6.50
CA LYS A 114 -14.39 -5.54 5.77
C LYS A 114 -15.69 -6.27 6.05
#